data_074a7b3102040922d7e1166cd2e27f21
#
_entry.id   074a7b3102040922d7e1166cd2e27f21
#
_cell.length_a   1.000
_cell.length_b   1.000
_cell.length_c   1.000
_cell.angle_alpha   90.00
_cell.angle_beta   90.00
_cell.angle_gamma   90.00
#
_symmetry.space_group_name_H-M   'P 1'
#
loop_
_entity.id
_entity.type
_entity.pdbx_description
1 polymer ?
#
loop_
_entity_poly.entity_id
_entity_poly.type
_entity_poly.pdbx_seq_one_letter_code
_entity_poly.pdbx_strand_id
1 'polypeptide(L)'
;MIDKILIANRGEIALRVIRACREMGIQSVAVHSTADSDAMHVRMADESVCIGPPVASESYLSFPAIISACEITGAQAIHPGYGFLSENARFVQIVEDHGLTFIGPSAEHIRVMGDKITAKDTMKTLGVPCVPGSDGGVPTLEDAKRIGGEIGYPVIIKATAGGGGRGMKVAKTAADMEQAFMTARAEGKAAFGNDEVYIEKYLTTPRHIEIQVFGDGKGKAVHLGERDCSLQRRHQKVWEEAPGPVISEEERQKIGTICADAVAKINYIGAGTIEFLYENGEFYFIEMNTRLQVEHPVTEAIFGVDLVREQIRVASGLPLSFEQDDLKINGHSIEVRLNAEKLPNFSPSPGKITAYHAPGGLGVRVDSALYDGYKIPPYYDSLIGKLIVHGRDRDEAIARLSRALGELIVDGIDTTLPLFTALVNAEDVQKGNYNIHWLEHWLEQTYKN
;
A
#
# COMPACT_ATOMS: atom_id res chain seq x y z
N MET A 1 -23.43 -10.82 -14.37
CA MET A 1 -22.71 -9.63 -13.83
C MET A 1 -23.18 -9.49 -12.39
N ILE A 2 -22.33 -9.02 -11.50
CA ILE A 2 -22.70 -8.76 -10.10
C ILE A 2 -23.66 -7.55 -10.08
N ASP A 3 -24.79 -7.67 -9.41
CA ASP A 3 -25.82 -6.60 -9.36
C ASP A 3 -25.80 -5.83 -8.04
N LYS A 4 -25.28 -6.47 -6.95
CA LYS A 4 -25.21 -5.85 -5.63
C LYS A 4 -23.92 -6.25 -4.91
N ILE A 5 -23.16 -5.25 -4.41
CA ILE A 5 -21.89 -5.41 -3.74
C ILE A 5 -21.97 -4.85 -2.31
N LEU A 6 -21.58 -5.67 -1.32
CA LEU A 6 -21.31 -5.20 0.02
C LEU A 6 -19.86 -4.71 0.13
N ILE A 7 -19.67 -3.53 0.70
CA ILE A 7 -18.36 -2.91 0.88
C ILE A 7 -17.90 -3.10 2.32
N ALA A 8 -16.99 -4.07 2.51
CA ALA A 8 -16.47 -4.45 3.83
C ALA A 8 -15.36 -3.51 4.29
N ASN A 9 -15.62 -2.21 4.25
CA ASN A 9 -14.68 -1.17 4.64
C ASN A 9 -15.41 0.11 5.05
N ARG A 10 -14.67 1.17 5.37
CA ARG A 10 -15.18 2.47 5.82
C ARG A 10 -14.39 3.64 5.19
N GLY A 11 -14.84 4.86 5.48
CA GLY A 11 -14.10 6.07 5.13
C GLY A 11 -14.01 6.33 3.63
N GLU A 12 -12.87 6.85 3.19
CA GLU A 12 -12.69 7.28 1.81
C GLU A 12 -12.70 6.12 0.83
N ILE A 13 -12.12 4.94 1.22
CA ILE A 13 -12.09 3.79 0.31
C ILE A 13 -13.46 3.18 0.10
N ALA A 14 -14.31 3.11 1.14
CA ALA A 14 -15.69 2.67 0.98
C ALA A 14 -16.44 3.61 0.02
N LEU A 15 -16.27 4.91 0.17
CA LEU A 15 -16.86 5.90 -0.74
C LEU A 15 -16.32 5.78 -2.18
N ARG A 16 -15.01 5.48 -2.33
CA ARG A 16 -14.38 5.23 -3.64
C ARG A 16 -15.04 4.04 -4.36
N VAL A 17 -15.29 2.95 -3.64
CA VAL A 17 -15.97 1.76 -4.18
C VAL A 17 -17.44 2.06 -4.51
N ILE A 18 -18.15 2.79 -3.65
CA ILE A 18 -19.54 3.21 -3.90
C ILE A 18 -19.66 4.00 -5.20
N ARG A 19 -18.70 4.92 -5.46
CA ARG A 19 -18.67 5.69 -6.72
C ARG A 19 -18.53 4.78 -7.93
N ALA A 20 -17.62 3.81 -7.91
CA ALA A 20 -17.46 2.85 -8.98
C ALA A 20 -18.73 1.99 -9.19
N CYS A 21 -19.33 1.47 -8.11
CA CYS A 21 -20.61 0.73 -8.19
C CYS A 21 -21.68 1.56 -8.86
N ARG A 22 -21.87 2.81 -8.44
CA ARG A 22 -22.90 3.70 -8.99
C ARG A 22 -22.70 3.99 -10.48
N GLU A 23 -21.46 4.24 -10.92
CA GLU A 23 -21.13 4.44 -12.34
C GLU A 23 -21.31 3.18 -13.19
N MET A 24 -21.23 2.01 -12.57
CA MET A 24 -21.47 0.72 -13.22
C MET A 24 -22.94 0.27 -13.15
N GLY A 25 -23.81 1.02 -12.50
CA GLY A 25 -25.23 0.62 -12.29
C GLY A 25 -25.40 -0.54 -11.30
N ILE A 26 -24.44 -0.73 -10.39
CA ILE A 26 -24.42 -1.79 -9.38
C ILE A 26 -24.89 -1.20 -8.04
N GLN A 27 -25.78 -1.89 -7.34
CA GLN A 27 -26.22 -1.49 -6.01
C GLN A 27 -25.11 -1.68 -4.97
N SER A 28 -24.98 -0.71 -4.09
CA SER A 28 -23.95 -0.68 -3.05
C SER A 28 -24.57 -0.86 -1.66
N VAL A 29 -23.98 -1.73 -0.85
CA VAL A 29 -24.32 -1.90 0.57
C VAL A 29 -23.12 -1.46 1.40
N ALA A 30 -23.28 -0.40 2.18
CA ALA A 30 -22.26 0.02 3.16
C ALA A 30 -22.47 -0.73 4.47
N VAL A 31 -21.37 -1.24 5.05
CA VAL A 31 -21.37 -1.65 6.45
C VAL A 31 -20.81 -0.55 7.32
N HIS A 32 -21.25 -0.45 8.56
CA HIS A 32 -20.72 0.52 9.51
C HIS A 32 -20.84 0.05 10.95
N SER A 33 -19.90 0.50 11.79
CA SER A 33 -20.07 0.42 13.24
C SER A 33 -21.00 1.53 13.73
N THR A 34 -21.42 1.46 14.98
CA THR A 34 -22.22 2.54 15.59
C THR A 34 -21.50 3.90 15.61
N ALA A 35 -20.15 3.92 15.58
CA ALA A 35 -19.37 5.16 15.52
C ALA A 35 -19.38 5.83 14.14
N ASP A 36 -19.66 5.08 13.08
CA ASP A 36 -19.66 5.55 11.69
C ASP A 36 -21.07 5.77 11.12
N SER A 37 -22.12 5.73 11.94
CA SER A 37 -23.52 5.87 11.49
C SER A 37 -23.77 7.12 10.62
N ASP A 38 -23.05 8.21 10.87
CA ASP A 38 -23.15 9.46 10.13
C ASP A 38 -22.07 9.63 9.03
N ALA A 39 -21.24 8.61 8.81
CA ALA A 39 -20.17 8.69 7.84
C ALA A 39 -20.69 8.81 6.40
N MET A 40 -19.92 9.49 5.53
CA MET A 40 -20.32 9.78 4.17
C MET A 40 -20.61 8.53 3.34
N HIS A 41 -19.86 7.45 3.53
CA HIS A 41 -20.08 6.19 2.83
C HIS A 41 -21.43 5.55 3.18
N VAL A 42 -21.93 5.74 4.42
CA VAL A 42 -23.25 5.28 4.85
C VAL A 42 -24.35 6.09 4.17
N ARG A 43 -24.15 7.40 4.07
CA ARG A 43 -25.13 8.33 3.42
C ARG A 43 -25.21 8.13 1.90
N MET A 44 -24.12 7.68 1.28
CA MET A 44 -24.01 7.61 -0.19
C MET A 44 -24.32 6.23 -0.75
N ALA A 45 -24.29 5.19 0.05
CA ALA A 45 -24.67 3.82 -0.37
C ALA A 45 -26.19 3.71 -0.61
N ASP A 46 -26.59 2.74 -1.43
CA ASP A 46 -28.00 2.45 -1.68
C ASP A 46 -28.66 1.82 -0.46
N GLU A 47 -27.93 0.96 0.26
CA GLU A 47 -28.31 0.35 1.52
C GLU A 47 -27.18 0.44 2.55
N SER A 48 -27.50 0.36 3.83
CA SER A 48 -26.49 0.30 4.88
C SER A 48 -26.90 -0.63 6.02
N VAL A 49 -25.91 -1.29 6.63
CA VAL A 49 -26.10 -2.22 7.74
C VAL A 49 -25.15 -1.89 8.88
N CYS A 50 -25.67 -1.67 10.09
CA CYS A 50 -24.84 -1.57 11.28
C CYS A 50 -24.37 -2.97 11.70
N ILE A 51 -23.04 -3.17 11.71
CA ILE A 51 -22.41 -4.47 11.97
C ILE A 51 -21.82 -4.61 13.36
N GLY A 52 -22.02 -3.65 14.25
CA GLY A 52 -21.55 -3.75 15.65
C GLY A 52 -21.08 -2.43 16.28
N PRO A 53 -20.46 -2.53 17.46
CA PRO A 53 -19.93 -1.39 18.20
C PRO A 53 -18.68 -0.80 17.54
N PRO A 54 -18.13 0.31 18.09
CA PRO A 54 -16.96 0.99 17.50
C PRO A 54 -15.69 0.14 17.37
N VAL A 55 -15.51 -0.85 18.26
CA VAL A 55 -14.32 -1.71 18.28
C VAL A 55 -14.27 -2.56 17.00
N ALA A 56 -13.17 -2.47 16.25
CA ALA A 56 -13.04 -3.13 14.95
C ALA A 56 -13.18 -4.65 15.02
N SER A 57 -12.67 -5.31 16.07
CA SER A 57 -12.82 -6.77 16.27
C SER A 57 -14.27 -7.23 16.44
N GLU A 58 -15.17 -6.33 16.84
CA GLU A 58 -16.58 -6.60 17.05
C GLU A 58 -17.48 -6.08 15.92
N SER A 59 -16.87 -5.48 14.88
CA SER A 59 -17.55 -4.88 13.74
C SER A 59 -16.85 -5.20 12.41
N TYR A 60 -15.95 -4.35 11.93
CA TYR A 60 -15.27 -4.48 10.62
C TYR A 60 -14.40 -5.74 10.46
N LEU A 61 -13.94 -6.35 11.55
CA LEU A 61 -13.20 -7.61 11.57
C LEU A 61 -14.05 -8.83 11.95
N SER A 62 -15.37 -8.64 12.16
CA SER A 62 -16.30 -9.71 12.50
C SER A 62 -16.81 -10.41 11.24
N PHE A 63 -16.27 -11.58 10.92
CA PHE A 63 -16.74 -12.38 9.78
C PHE A 63 -18.25 -12.66 9.82
N PRO A 64 -18.82 -13.13 10.98
CA PRO A 64 -20.26 -13.40 11.04
C PRO A 64 -21.11 -12.17 10.76
N ALA A 65 -20.71 -10.98 11.27
CA ALA A 65 -21.47 -9.75 11.06
C ALA A 65 -21.48 -9.33 9.58
N ILE A 66 -20.35 -9.47 8.88
CA ILE A 66 -20.24 -9.13 7.45
C ILE A 66 -21.05 -10.13 6.59
N ILE A 67 -20.91 -11.42 6.85
CA ILE A 67 -21.66 -12.45 6.12
C ILE A 67 -23.18 -12.28 6.33
N SER A 68 -23.62 -12.06 7.57
CA SER A 68 -25.04 -11.80 7.86
C SER A 68 -25.55 -10.54 7.15
N ALA A 69 -24.72 -9.50 7.04
CA ALA A 69 -25.08 -8.30 6.28
C ALA A 69 -25.27 -8.61 4.78
N CYS A 70 -24.46 -9.50 4.19
CA CYS A 70 -24.66 -9.98 2.82
C CYS A 70 -25.99 -10.74 2.67
N GLU A 71 -26.29 -11.65 3.60
CA GLU A 71 -27.53 -12.45 3.57
C GLU A 71 -28.78 -11.58 3.68
N ILE A 72 -28.79 -10.61 4.62
CA ILE A 72 -29.92 -9.72 4.86
C ILE A 72 -30.20 -8.83 3.64
N THR A 73 -29.17 -8.35 2.99
CA THR A 73 -29.28 -7.41 1.86
C THR A 73 -29.36 -8.09 0.50
N GLY A 74 -29.01 -9.38 0.43
CA GLY A 74 -28.90 -10.12 -0.82
C GLY A 74 -27.71 -9.68 -1.67
N ALA A 75 -26.64 -9.16 -1.05
CA ALA A 75 -25.40 -8.84 -1.75
C ALA A 75 -24.75 -10.12 -2.28
N GLN A 76 -24.28 -10.07 -3.53
CA GLN A 76 -23.71 -11.22 -4.25
C GLN A 76 -22.18 -11.26 -4.14
N ALA A 77 -21.56 -10.13 -3.81
CA ALA A 77 -20.12 -9.98 -3.73
C ALA A 77 -19.72 -9.05 -2.59
N ILE A 78 -18.46 -9.20 -2.16
CA ILE A 78 -17.83 -8.35 -1.14
C ILE A 78 -16.62 -7.67 -1.75
N HIS A 79 -16.58 -6.33 -1.67
CA HIS A 79 -15.38 -5.55 -1.94
C HIS A 79 -14.70 -5.18 -0.62
N PRO A 80 -13.47 -5.64 -0.36
CA PRO A 80 -12.79 -5.42 0.92
C PRO A 80 -12.11 -4.05 1.02
N GLY A 81 -11.91 -3.33 -0.09
CA GLY A 81 -11.04 -2.16 -0.14
C GLY A 81 -9.59 -2.52 0.18
N TYR A 82 -8.99 -1.82 1.12
CA TYR A 82 -7.68 -2.12 1.70
C TYR A 82 -7.72 -2.09 3.24
N GLY A 83 -6.76 -2.71 3.90
CA GLY A 83 -6.80 -2.90 5.37
C GLY A 83 -7.88 -3.87 5.80
N PHE A 84 -8.22 -3.89 7.09
CA PHE A 84 -9.20 -4.81 7.69
C PHE A 84 -9.05 -6.26 7.20
N LEU A 85 -10.02 -6.74 6.41
CA LEU A 85 -10.10 -8.13 5.96
C LEU A 85 -9.58 -8.35 4.53
N SER A 86 -9.03 -7.33 3.88
CA SER A 86 -8.64 -7.38 2.47
C SER A 86 -7.53 -8.42 2.16
N GLU A 87 -6.70 -8.76 3.15
CA GLU A 87 -5.62 -9.76 3.03
C GLU A 87 -5.80 -10.92 4.02
N ASN A 88 -7.05 -11.24 4.38
CA ASN A 88 -7.36 -12.34 5.28
C ASN A 88 -7.82 -13.58 4.50
N ALA A 89 -6.92 -14.54 4.27
CA ALA A 89 -7.20 -15.75 3.51
C ALA A 89 -8.35 -16.58 4.10
N ARG A 90 -8.50 -16.62 5.44
CA ARG A 90 -9.60 -17.33 6.09
C ARG A 90 -10.95 -16.66 5.81
N PHE A 91 -10.98 -15.34 5.80
CA PHE A 91 -12.20 -14.60 5.45
C PHE A 91 -12.61 -14.87 4.00
N VAL A 92 -11.64 -14.81 3.07
CA VAL A 92 -11.92 -15.12 1.65
C VAL A 92 -12.50 -16.52 1.49
N GLN A 93 -11.93 -17.54 2.14
CA GLN A 93 -12.45 -18.90 2.09
C GLN A 93 -13.91 -18.98 2.62
N ILE A 94 -14.21 -18.29 3.72
CA ILE A 94 -15.57 -18.25 4.27
C ILE A 94 -16.54 -17.57 3.30
N VAL A 95 -16.14 -16.49 2.64
CA VAL A 95 -16.95 -15.79 1.62
C VAL A 95 -17.30 -16.75 0.48
N GLU A 96 -16.29 -17.45 -0.05
CA GLU A 96 -16.46 -18.42 -1.14
C GLU A 96 -17.33 -19.62 -0.72
N ASP A 97 -17.16 -20.15 0.50
CA ASP A 97 -17.96 -21.25 1.06
C ASP A 97 -19.45 -20.87 1.21
N HIS A 98 -19.77 -19.58 1.35
CA HIS A 98 -21.15 -19.07 1.37
C HIS A 98 -21.71 -18.75 -0.04
N GLY A 99 -20.96 -19.08 -1.11
CA GLY A 99 -21.38 -18.83 -2.48
C GLY A 99 -21.33 -17.35 -2.88
N LEU A 100 -20.61 -16.51 -2.11
CA LEU A 100 -20.38 -15.11 -2.38
C LEU A 100 -19.09 -14.91 -3.18
N THR A 101 -19.04 -13.87 -4.01
CA THR A 101 -17.83 -13.51 -4.74
C THR A 101 -16.98 -12.55 -3.90
N PHE A 102 -15.73 -12.93 -3.61
CA PHE A 102 -14.75 -11.99 -3.06
C PHE A 102 -14.12 -11.19 -4.21
N ILE A 103 -14.19 -9.86 -4.16
CA ILE A 103 -13.57 -8.98 -5.19
C ILE A 103 -12.11 -8.75 -4.83
N GLY A 104 -11.27 -9.63 -5.31
CA GLY A 104 -9.85 -9.70 -5.01
C GLY A 104 -9.25 -11.06 -5.37
N PRO A 105 -8.03 -11.35 -4.94
CA PRO A 105 -7.36 -12.62 -5.18
C PRO A 105 -7.97 -13.76 -4.35
N SER A 106 -7.65 -15.01 -4.75
CA SER A 106 -8.08 -16.21 -4.03
C SER A 106 -7.45 -16.31 -2.63
N ALA A 107 -8.09 -17.09 -1.75
CA ALA A 107 -7.54 -17.39 -0.43
C ALA A 107 -6.11 -17.97 -0.50
N GLU A 108 -5.80 -18.77 -1.53
CA GLU A 108 -4.46 -19.33 -1.74
C GLU A 108 -3.43 -18.28 -2.10
N HIS A 109 -3.73 -17.36 -3.01
CA HIS A 109 -2.84 -16.25 -3.36
C HIS A 109 -2.50 -15.39 -2.14
N ILE A 110 -3.50 -15.08 -1.32
CA ILE A 110 -3.29 -14.31 -0.08
C ILE A 110 -2.42 -15.09 0.90
N ARG A 111 -2.62 -16.41 1.03
CA ARG A 111 -1.84 -17.24 1.94
C ARG A 111 -0.38 -17.34 1.51
N VAL A 112 -0.12 -17.60 0.24
CA VAL A 112 1.24 -17.73 -0.32
C VAL A 112 1.99 -16.40 -0.24
N MET A 113 1.36 -15.30 -0.62
CA MET A 113 2.00 -13.99 -0.64
C MET A 113 2.06 -13.32 0.75
N GLY A 114 1.22 -13.74 1.69
CA GLY A 114 1.22 -13.24 3.07
C GLY A 114 2.31 -13.85 3.95
N ASP A 115 2.90 -14.98 3.57
CA ASP A 115 4.08 -15.57 4.23
C ASP A 115 5.36 -15.07 3.55
N LYS A 116 6.19 -14.32 4.27
CA LYS A 116 7.36 -13.63 3.70
C LYS A 116 8.38 -14.58 3.06
N ILE A 117 8.56 -15.76 3.63
CA ILE A 117 9.52 -16.76 3.12
C ILE A 117 8.95 -17.39 1.85
N THR A 118 7.73 -17.89 1.93
CA THR A 118 7.03 -18.49 0.80
C THR A 118 6.87 -17.52 -0.36
N ALA A 119 6.52 -16.25 -0.09
CA ALA A 119 6.41 -15.20 -1.11
C ALA A 119 7.76 -14.96 -1.80
N LYS A 120 8.85 -14.81 -1.04
CA LYS A 120 10.20 -14.60 -1.59
C LYS A 120 10.65 -15.77 -2.46
N ASP A 121 10.46 -17.00 -1.99
CA ASP A 121 10.84 -18.22 -2.73
C ASP A 121 10.01 -18.38 -4.01
N THR A 122 8.70 -18.12 -3.92
CA THR A 122 7.79 -18.12 -5.06
C THR A 122 8.21 -17.09 -6.09
N MET A 123 8.41 -15.85 -5.69
CA MET A 123 8.78 -14.75 -6.58
C MET A 123 10.17 -14.97 -7.20
N LYS A 124 11.14 -15.46 -6.42
CA LYS A 124 12.47 -15.86 -6.93
C LYS A 124 12.36 -16.94 -8.03
N THR A 125 11.53 -17.95 -7.82
CA THR A 125 11.28 -19.02 -8.79
C THR A 125 10.62 -18.50 -10.08
N LEU A 126 9.79 -17.47 -9.96
CA LEU A 126 9.13 -16.81 -11.08
C LEU A 126 10.02 -15.80 -11.81
N GLY A 127 11.23 -15.57 -11.33
CA GLY A 127 12.23 -14.68 -11.96
C GLY A 127 12.20 -13.24 -11.47
N VAL A 128 11.44 -12.95 -10.42
CA VAL A 128 11.42 -11.62 -9.78
C VAL A 128 12.73 -11.42 -9.01
N PRO A 129 13.46 -10.32 -9.20
CA PRO A 129 14.74 -10.08 -8.52
C PRO A 129 14.54 -9.90 -7.02
N CYS A 130 15.31 -10.66 -6.24
CA CYS A 130 15.28 -10.65 -4.77
C CYS A 130 16.62 -10.16 -4.21
N VAL A 131 16.60 -9.67 -2.96
CA VAL A 131 17.85 -9.30 -2.26
C VAL A 131 18.80 -10.48 -2.26
N PRO A 132 20.05 -10.33 -2.76
CA PRO A 132 21.07 -11.36 -2.63
C PRO A 132 21.30 -11.71 -1.17
N GLY A 133 21.33 -13.00 -0.86
CA GLY A 133 21.44 -13.47 0.52
C GLY A 133 21.82 -14.93 0.60
N SER A 134 21.90 -15.43 1.83
CA SER A 134 22.09 -16.84 2.10
C SER A 134 20.86 -17.66 1.69
N ASP A 135 21.10 -18.88 1.21
CA ASP A 135 20.03 -19.87 1.01
C ASP A 135 19.73 -20.54 2.38
N GLY A 136 18.83 -19.91 3.16
CA GLY A 136 18.49 -20.38 4.50
C GLY A 136 19.41 -19.87 5.62
N GLY A 137 19.38 -20.58 6.76
CA GLY A 137 20.17 -20.23 7.94
C GLY A 137 21.67 -20.40 7.74
N VAL A 138 22.44 -19.53 8.38
CA VAL A 138 23.90 -19.54 8.34
C VAL A 138 24.44 -20.12 9.66
N PRO A 139 24.95 -21.38 9.66
CA PRO A 139 25.28 -22.06 10.90
C PRO A 139 26.60 -21.60 11.54
N THR A 140 27.61 -21.24 10.72
CA THR A 140 28.96 -20.91 11.20
C THR A 140 29.42 -19.50 10.83
N LEU A 141 30.40 -18.98 11.57
CA LEU A 141 31.02 -17.67 11.25
C LEU A 141 31.81 -17.75 9.93
N GLU A 142 32.43 -18.88 9.63
CA GLU A 142 33.16 -19.13 8.38
C GLU A 142 32.21 -19.02 7.19
N ASP A 143 31.03 -19.66 7.26
CA ASP A 143 30.00 -19.50 6.23
C ASP A 143 29.54 -18.05 6.11
N ALA A 144 29.35 -17.37 7.24
CA ALA A 144 28.97 -15.96 7.24
C ALA A 144 30.00 -15.07 6.51
N LYS A 145 31.29 -15.29 6.78
CA LYS A 145 32.38 -14.56 6.11
C LYS A 145 32.46 -14.86 4.62
N ARG A 146 32.30 -16.13 4.22
CA ARG A 146 32.28 -16.55 2.82
C ARG A 146 31.09 -15.91 2.08
N ILE A 147 29.87 -16.07 2.61
CA ILE A 147 28.63 -15.53 2.02
C ILE A 147 28.71 -14.00 1.93
N GLY A 148 29.13 -13.31 2.99
CA GLY A 148 29.31 -11.87 2.99
C GLY A 148 30.33 -11.38 1.94
N GLY A 149 31.38 -12.16 1.69
CA GLY A 149 32.35 -11.90 0.63
C GLY A 149 31.77 -12.10 -0.79
N GLU A 150 30.95 -13.14 -0.99
CA GLU A 150 30.26 -13.42 -2.25
C GLU A 150 29.21 -12.37 -2.60
N ILE A 151 28.40 -11.94 -1.63
CA ILE A 151 27.36 -10.91 -1.78
C ILE A 151 27.99 -9.51 -1.96
N GLY A 152 29.14 -9.28 -1.33
CA GLY A 152 29.82 -7.98 -1.23
C GLY A 152 29.22 -7.09 -0.12
N TYR A 153 30.13 -6.55 0.73
CA TYR A 153 29.76 -5.66 1.82
C TYR A 153 29.21 -4.31 1.33
N PRO A 154 28.35 -3.62 2.12
CA PRO A 154 27.83 -4.04 3.42
C PRO A 154 26.77 -5.14 3.32
N VAL A 155 26.66 -5.96 4.37
CA VAL A 155 25.63 -6.99 4.52
C VAL A 155 24.91 -6.86 5.86
N ILE A 156 23.69 -7.35 5.95
CA ILE A 156 22.90 -7.40 7.18
C ILE A 156 22.68 -8.85 7.59
N ILE A 157 22.93 -9.13 8.86
CA ILE A 157 22.65 -10.41 9.50
C ILE A 157 21.33 -10.28 10.25
N LYS A 158 20.40 -11.20 10.02
CA LYS A 158 19.04 -11.15 10.58
C LYS A 158 18.69 -12.47 11.26
N ALA A 159 18.10 -12.42 12.46
CA ALA A 159 17.54 -13.61 13.09
C ALA A 159 16.32 -14.11 12.28
N THR A 160 16.24 -15.42 12.03
CA THR A 160 15.16 -16.06 11.24
C THR A 160 13.78 -15.87 11.89
N ALA A 161 13.73 -15.88 13.22
CA ALA A 161 12.51 -15.63 13.99
C ALA A 161 12.30 -14.13 14.31
N GLY A 162 13.11 -13.21 13.73
CA GLY A 162 13.17 -11.79 14.07
C GLY A 162 12.06 -10.96 13.44
N GLY A 163 11.70 -9.87 14.13
CA GLY A 163 10.78 -8.84 13.66
C GLY A 163 10.99 -7.52 14.41
N GLY A 164 10.53 -6.41 13.83
CA GLY A 164 10.59 -5.09 14.48
C GLY A 164 12.00 -4.55 14.74
N GLY A 165 12.99 -4.93 13.93
CA GLY A 165 14.37 -4.42 14.04
C GLY A 165 15.26 -5.10 15.08
N ARG A 166 14.74 -6.08 15.83
CA ARG A 166 15.52 -6.85 16.79
C ARG A 166 16.19 -8.04 16.13
N GLY A 167 17.43 -8.36 16.57
CA GLY A 167 18.21 -9.46 15.97
C GLY A 167 18.75 -9.13 14.59
N MET A 168 18.95 -7.87 14.26
CA MET A 168 19.54 -7.40 13.00
C MET A 168 20.83 -6.63 13.27
N LYS A 169 21.90 -6.98 12.58
CA LYS A 169 23.21 -6.30 12.67
C LYS A 169 23.82 -6.12 11.28
N VAL A 170 24.33 -4.93 11.03
CA VAL A 170 25.03 -4.60 9.79
C VAL A 170 26.53 -4.82 9.95
N ALA A 171 27.11 -5.61 9.05
CA ALA A 171 28.53 -5.68 8.85
C ALA A 171 28.91 -4.81 7.65
N LYS A 172 29.58 -3.69 7.89
CA LYS A 172 30.00 -2.76 6.82
C LYS A 172 31.18 -3.29 6.03
N THR A 173 32.03 -4.06 6.68
CA THR A 173 33.24 -4.67 6.13
C THR A 173 33.40 -6.11 6.63
N ALA A 174 34.35 -6.85 6.05
CA ALA A 174 34.68 -8.20 6.51
C ALA A 174 35.16 -8.24 7.97
N ALA A 175 35.78 -7.16 8.46
CA ALA A 175 36.24 -7.06 9.84
C ALA A 175 35.08 -6.97 10.84
N ASP A 176 33.92 -6.42 10.43
CA ASP A 176 32.76 -6.26 11.29
C ASP A 176 31.95 -7.55 11.42
N MET A 177 32.15 -8.52 10.51
CA MET A 177 31.31 -9.72 10.37
C MET A 177 31.19 -10.52 11.66
N GLU A 178 32.31 -10.78 12.34
CA GLU A 178 32.33 -11.62 13.53
C GLU A 178 31.46 -11.02 14.66
N GLN A 179 31.65 -9.74 14.95
CA GLN A 179 30.88 -9.05 15.96
C GLN A 179 29.38 -8.98 15.59
N ALA A 180 29.06 -8.65 14.35
CA ALA A 180 27.70 -8.56 13.86
C ALA A 180 26.97 -9.91 13.91
N PHE A 181 27.64 -10.99 13.48
CA PHE A 181 27.11 -12.35 13.49
C PHE A 181 26.81 -12.85 14.91
N MET A 182 27.78 -12.73 15.82
CA MET A 182 27.62 -13.15 17.20
C MET A 182 26.52 -12.36 17.93
N THR A 183 26.48 -11.05 17.70
CA THR A 183 25.47 -10.19 18.33
C THR A 183 24.06 -10.49 17.80
N ALA A 184 23.88 -10.68 16.49
CA ALA A 184 22.57 -11.00 15.91
C ALA A 184 22.04 -12.35 16.45
N ARG A 185 22.88 -13.37 16.54
CA ARG A 185 22.54 -14.67 17.14
C ARG A 185 22.14 -14.54 18.61
N ALA A 186 22.94 -13.84 19.43
CA ALA A 186 22.66 -13.64 20.84
C ALA A 186 21.34 -12.91 21.07
N GLU A 187 21.07 -11.84 20.32
CA GLU A 187 19.81 -11.10 20.38
C GLU A 187 18.62 -11.97 19.90
N GLY A 188 18.78 -12.74 18.83
CA GLY A 188 17.78 -13.67 18.33
C GLY A 188 17.40 -14.71 19.37
N LYS A 189 18.40 -15.33 20.03
CA LYS A 189 18.20 -16.30 21.11
C LYS A 189 17.49 -15.68 22.31
N ALA A 190 17.91 -14.47 22.73
CA ALA A 190 17.34 -13.81 23.89
C ALA A 190 15.88 -13.33 23.63
N ALA A 191 15.59 -12.82 22.44
CA ALA A 191 14.29 -12.25 22.13
C ALA A 191 13.25 -13.27 21.64
N PHE A 192 13.69 -14.34 20.92
CA PHE A 192 12.82 -15.26 20.20
C PHE A 192 13.07 -16.74 20.52
N GLY A 193 14.07 -17.05 21.35
CA GLY A 193 14.43 -18.42 21.70
C GLY A 193 15.18 -19.20 20.58
N ASN A 194 15.43 -18.56 19.43
CA ASN A 194 16.11 -19.10 18.27
C ASN A 194 17.33 -18.26 17.91
N ASP A 195 18.51 -18.90 17.75
CA ASP A 195 19.76 -18.23 17.40
C ASP A 195 20.13 -18.38 15.91
N GLU A 196 19.25 -18.97 15.12
CA GLU A 196 19.45 -19.09 13.68
C GLU A 196 19.38 -17.70 13.02
N VAL A 197 20.35 -17.45 12.15
CA VAL A 197 20.45 -16.17 11.39
C VAL A 197 20.63 -16.44 9.91
N TYR A 198 20.22 -15.50 9.08
CA TYR A 198 20.52 -15.45 7.67
C TYR A 198 21.17 -14.11 7.30
N ILE A 199 21.79 -14.04 6.13
CA ILE A 199 22.54 -12.88 5.67
C ILE A 199 21.94 -12.37 4.37
N GLU A 200 21.81 -11.04 4.25
CA GLU A 200 21.38 -10.38 3.03
C GLU A 200 22.26 -9.17 2.71
N LYS A 201 22.26 -8.75 1.45
CA LYS A 201 22.82 -7.45 1.03
C LYS A 201 22.18 -6.34 1.86
N TYR A 202 22.99 -5.46 2.44
CA TYR A 202 22.48 -4.25 3.10
C TYR A 202 22.42 -3.09 2.10
N LEU A 203 21.23 -2.53 1.95
CA LEU A 203 20.99 -1.36 1.12
C LEU A 203 21.10 -0.10 1.98
N THR A 204 21.91 0.85 1.55
CA THR A 204 22.27 2.04 2.37
C THR A 204 21.35 3.23 2.13
N THR A 205 20.92 3.42 0.90
CA THR A 205 20.12 4.57 0.48
C THR A 205 19.00 4.16 -0.50
N PRO A 206 18.27 3.07 -0.20
CA PRO A 206 17.30 2.56 -1.16
C PRO A 206 16.09 3.48 -1.28
N ARG A 207 15.43 3.38 -2.44
CA ARG A 207 14.08 3.90 -2.67
C ARG A 207 13.08 2.78 -2.51
N HIS A 208 11.86 3.13 -2.13
CA HIS A 208 10.73 2.21 -2.13
C HIS A 208 9.98 2.38 -3.45
N ILE A 209 10.18 1.44 -4.35
CA ILE A 209 9.53 1.40 -5.65
C ILE A 209 8.57 0.22 -5.69
N GLU A 210 7.39 0.41 -6.21
CA GLU A 210 6.39 -0.64 -6.28
C GLU A 210 5.74 -0.71 -7.66
N ILE A 211 5.50 -1.93 -8.15
CA ILE A 211 4.91 -2.17 -9.46
C ILE A 211 3.44 -2.56 -9.31
N GLN A 212 2.55 -1.76 -9.92
CA GLN A 212 1.14 -2.12 -10.01
C GLN A 212 0.95 -3.22 -11.05
N VAL A 213 0.39 -4.34 -10.64
CA VAL A 213 -0.01 -5.43 -11.53
C VAL A 213 -1.51 -5.66 -11.48
N PHE A 214 -2.04 -6.24 -12.55
CA PHE A 214 -3.44 -6.65 -12.61
C PHE A 214 -3.57 -7.95 -13.40
N GLY A 215 -4.17 -8.99 -12.78
CA GLY A 215 -4.38 -10.30 -13.39
C GLY A 215 -5.85 -10.62 -13.63
N ASP A 216 -6.12 -11.42 -14.65
CA ASP A 216 -7.48 -11.89 -15.01
C ASP A 216 -7.87 -13.23 -14.37
N GLY A 217 -6.95 -13.87 -13.64
CA GLY A 217 -7.14 -15.19 -13.06
C GLY A 217 -7.08 -16.35 -14.05
N LYS A 218 -6.72 -16.10 -15.32
CA LYS A 218 -6.74 -17.07 -16.43
C LYS A 218 -5.42 -17.12 -17.19
N GLY A 219 -4.34 -16.61 -16.60
CA GLY A 219 -3.00 -16.63 -17.18
C GLY A 219 -2.64 -15.36 -17.95
N LYS A 220 -3.47 -14.32 -17.91
CA LYS A 220 -3.16 -13.01 -18.48
C LYS A 220 -3.00 -11.99 -17.34
N ALA A 221 -1.97 -11.19 -17.43
CA ALA A 221 -1.76 -10.07 -16.55
C ALA A 221 -1.06 -8.91 -17.27
N VAL A 222 -1.19 -7.72 -16.70
CA VAL A 222 -0.53 -6.49 -17.15
C VAL A 222 0.15 -5.80 -16.00
N HIS A 223 1.13 -4.93 -16.29
CA HIS A 223 1.64 -3.97 -15.35
C HIS A 223 1.19 -2.54 -15.71
N LEU A 224 0.98 -1.72 -14.71
CA LEU A 224 0.62 -0.30 -14.85
C LEU A 224 1.75 0.58 -14.29
N GLY A 225 2.98 0.29 -14.68
CA GLY A 225 4.15 1.02 -14.25
C GLY A 225 4.41 0.96 -12.75
N GLU A 226 5.28 1.86 -12.31
CA GLU A 226 5.69 1.96 -10.92
C GLU A 226 5.12 3.20 -10.22
N ARG A 227 5.15 3.11 -8.89
CA ARG A 227 5.04 4.25 -7.97
C ARG A 227 6.32 4.34 -7.14
N ASP A 228 6.74 5.57 -6.86
CA ASP A 228 7.77 5.85 -5.86
C ASP A 228 7.09 6.26 -4.55
N CYS A 229 7.34 5.47 -3.51
CA CYS A 229 6.76 5.63 -2.19
C CYS A 229 7.85 5.82 -1.13
N SER A 230 8.98 6.43 -1.50
CA SER A 230 10.15 6.55 -0.63
C SER A 230 9.98 7.56 0.51
N LEU A 231 9.11 8.56 0.37
CA LEU A 231 8.83 9.49 1.45
C LEU A 231 7.93 8.83 2.49
N GLN A 232 8.57 8.27 3.51
CA GLN A 232 7.94 7.47 4.56
C GLN A 232 8.33 7.98 5.95
N ARG A 233 7.41 7.82 6.89
CA ARG A 233 7.67 7.99 8.31
C ARG A 233 7.35 6.69 9.04
N ARG A 234 8.33 6.10 9.72
CA ARG A 234 8.17 4.81 10.44
C ARG A 234 7.52 3.73 9.56
N HIS A 235 7.99 3.63 8.31
CA HIS A 235 7.48 2.73 7.27
C HIS A 235 6.04 3.02 6.80
N GLN A 236 5.46 4.16 7.17
CA GLN A 236 4.20 4.65 6.64
C GLN A 236 4.46 5.64 5.52
N LYS A 237 3.97 5.34 4.32
CA LYS A 237 4.03 6.20 3.15
C LYS A 237 3.23 7.48 3.42
N VAL A 238 3.74 8.64 3.06
CA VAL A 238 3.06 9.94 3.24
C VAL A 238 2.90 10.69 1.94
N TRP A 239 3.80 10.44 0.97
CA TRP A 239 3.82 11.03 -0.36
C TRP A 239 4.18 9.94 -1.35
N GLU A 240 3.37 9.78 -2.36
CA GLU A 240 3.54 8.81 -3.44
C GLU A 240 3.48 9.51 -4.79
N GLU A 241 4.29 9.09 -5.73
CA GLU A 241 4.28 9.65 -7.08
C GLU A 241 4.45 8.58 -8.18
N ALA A 242 3.86 8.86 -9.33
CA ALA A 242 3.95 8.02 -10.52
C ALA A 242 4.05 8.91 -11.79
N PRO A 243 4.94 8.55 -12.73
CA PRO A 243 6.00 7.55 -12.59
C PRO A 243 7.09 7.98 -11.60
N GLY A 244 7.91 7.05 -11.11
CA GLY A 244 9.01 7.35 -10.20
C GLY A 244 10.06 8.27 -10.84
N PRO A 245 10.55 9.31 -10.13
CA PRO A 245 11.39 10.35 -10.72
C PRO A 245 12.79 9.88 -11.15
N VAL A 246 13.22 8.71 -10.68
CA VAL A 246 14.57 8.17 -10.96
C VAL A 246 14.54 6.89 -11.81
N ILE A 247 13.36 6.37 -12.16
CA ILE A 247 13.21 5.13 -12.93
C ILE A 247 13.10 5.48 -14.41
N SER A 248 14.02 4.96 -15.20
CA SER A 248 13.99 5.10 -16.66
C SER A 248 12.87 4.28 -17.29
N GLU A 249 12.47 4.63 -18.51
CA GLU A 249 11.48 3.88 -19.26
C GLU A 249 11.91 2.42 -19.51
N GLU A 250 13.20 2.20 -19.78
CA GLU A 250 13.75 0.86 -19.99
C GLU A 250 13.66 0.01 -18.72
N GLU A 251 14.03 0.56 -17.56
CA GLU A 251 13.92 -0.12 -16.27
C GLU A 251 12.47 -0.43 -15.92
N ARG A 252 11.57 0.52 -16.14
CA ARG A 252 10.11 0.38 -15.93
C ARG A 252 9.53 -0.77 -16.74
N GLN A 253 9.81 -0.80 -18.04
CA GLN A 253 9.31 -1.85 -18.92
C GLN A 253 9.90 -3.21 -18.55
N LYS A 254 11.19 -3.28 -18.24
CA LYS A 254 11.87 -4.52 -17.84
C LYS A 254 11.26 -5.11 -16.57
N ILE A 255 11.21 -4.32 -15.48
CA ILE A 255 10.70 -4.83 -14.20
C ILE A 255 9.19 -5.07 -14.25
N GLY A 256 8.45 -4.20 -14.93
CA GLY A 256 7.00 -4.34 -15.12
C GLY A 256 6.64 -5.64 -15.82
N THR A 257 7.33 -5.96 -16.92
CA THR A 257 7.14 -7.23 -17.65
C THR A 257 7.43 -8.44 -16.78
N ILE A 258 8.55 -8.42 -16.02
CA ILE A 258 8.89 -9.52 -15.10
C ILE A 258 7.76 -9.71 -14.07
N CYS A 259 7.23 -8.63 -13.51
CA CYS A 259 6.14 -8.67 -12.54
C CYS A 259 4.83 -9.19 -13.15
N ALA A 260 4.45 -8.70 -14.33
CA ALA A 260 3.25 -9.16 -15.04
C ALA A 260 3.33 -10.65 -15.39
N ASP A 261 4.47 -11.10 -15.90
CA ASP A 261 4.71 -12.52 -16.24
C ASP A 261 4.65 -13.41 -14.98
N ALA A 262 5.20 -12.94 -13.85
CA ALA A 262 5.17 -13.67 -12.60
C ALA A 262 3.73 -13.91 -12.13
N VAL A 263 2.91 -12.87 -12.09
CA VAL A 263 1.51 -12.99 -11.61
C VAL A 263 0.61 -13.71 -12.63
N ALA A 264 0.90 -13.63 -13.93
CA ALA A 264 0.23 -14.42 -14.96
C ALA A 264 0.46 -15.92 -14.76
N LYS A 265 1.70 -16.34 -14.48
CA LYS A 265 2.07 -17.75 -14.26
C LYS A 265 1.37 -18.40 -13.06
N ILE A 266 1.02 -17.63 -12.05
CA ILE A 266 0.25 -18.12 -10.88
C ILE A 266 -1.26 -17.93 -11.03
N ASN A 267 -1.74 -17.50 -12.19
CA ASN A 267 -3.16 -17.18 -12.45
C ASN A 267 -3.73 -16.19 -11.41
N TYR A 268 -2.96 -15.17 -11.07
CA TYR A 268 -3.40 -14.15 -10.12
C TYR A 268 -4.63 -13.42 -10.64
N ILE A 269 -5.57 -13.08 -9.74
CA ILE A 269 -6.81 -12.37 -10.08
C ILE A 269 -6.91 -11.05 -9.33
N GLY A 270 -7.25 -9.99 -10.06
CA GLY A 270 -7.46 -8.65 -9.53
C GLY A 270 -6.19 -7.82 -9.42
N ALA A 271 -6.28 -6.72 -8.67
CA ALA A 271 -5.18 -5.81 -8.43
C ALA A 271 -4.17 -6.41 -7.44
N GLY A 272 -2.89 -6.25 -7.73
CA GLY A 272 -1.79 -6.58 -6.84
C GLY A 272 -0.67 -5.57 -6.98
N THR A 273 0.17 -5.46 -5.96
CA THR A 273 1.33 -4.58 -5.99
C THR A 273 2.56 -5.33 -5.49
N ILE A 274 3.62 -5.33 -6.30
CA ILE A 274 4.90 -5.95 -5.96
C ILE A 274 5.85 -4.84 -5.52
N GLU A 275 6.26 -4.88 -4.26
CA GLU A 275 7.10 -3.85 -3.63
C GLU A 275 8.58 -4.23 -3.69
N PHE A 276 9.42 -3.23 -3.98
CA PHE A 276 10.86 -3.36 -4.12
C PHE A 276 11.59 -2.28 -3.32
N LEU A 277 12.78 -2.65 -2.82
CA LEU A 277 13.83 -1.67 -2.60
C LEU A 277 14.61 -1.51 -3.92
N TYR A 278 14.86 -0.26 -4.29
CA TYR A 278 15.61 0.09 -5.49
C TYR A 278 16.88 0.88 -5.10
N GLU A 279 18.04 0.41 -5.51
CA GLU A 279 19.31 1.08 -5.28
C GLU A 279 20.28 0.78 -6.42
N ASN A 280 20.93 1.81 -6.96
CA ASN A 280 21.95 1.70 -8.00
C ASN A 280 21.51 0.95 -9.28
N GLY A 281 20.28 1.14 -9.74
CA GLY A 281 19.75 0.48 -10.95
C GLY A 281 19.19 -0.93 -10.74
N GLU A 282 19.20 -1.42 -9.48
CA GLU A 282 18.76 -2.77 -9.17
C GLU A 282 17.51 -2.77 -8.29
N PHE A 283 16.58 -3.69 -8.61
CA PHE A 283 15.35 -3.91 -7.86
C PHE A 283 15.49 -5.12 -6.95
N TYR A 284 14.98 -5.03 -5.73
CA TYR A 284 15.03 -6.09 -4.74
C TYR A 284 13.67 -6.28 -4.10
N PHE A 285 13.02 -7.40 -4.39
CA PHE A 285 11.70 -7.76 -3.88
C PHE A 285 11.62 -7.69 -2.35
N ILE A 286 10.58 -7.06 -1.84
CA ILE A 286 10.25 -7.00 -0.41
C ILE A 286 9.05 -7.89 -0.12
N GLU A 287 7.90 -7.56 -0.74
CA GLU A 287 6.62 -8.22 -0.51
C GLU A 287 5.66 -7.98 -1.68
N MET A 288 4.58 -8.74 -1.71
CA MET A 288 3.45 -8.49 -2.61
C MET A 288 2.20 -8.20 -1.79
N ASN A 289 1.61 -7.04 -2.01
CA ASN A 289 0.30 -6.71 -1.47
C ASN A 289 -0.79 -7.26 -2.40
N THR A 290 -1.61 -8.16 -1.87
CA THR A 290 -2.65 -8.88 -2.59
C THR A 290 -4.00 -8.15 -2.56
N ARG A 291 -3.97 -6.85 -2.73
CA ARG A 291 -5.11 -5.93 -2.65
C ARG A 291 -4.85 -4.64 -3.42
N LEU A 292 -5.89 -3.84 -3.54
CA LEU A 292 -5.73 -2.45 -3.92
C LEU A 292 -4.96 -1.68 -2.82
N GLN A 293 -4.09 -0.77 -3.20
CA GLN A 293 -3.35 0.06 -2.24
C GLN A 293 -3.97 1.46 -2.08
N VAL A 294 -3.59 2.17 -1.01
CA VAL A 294 -4.05 3.55 -0.73
C VAL A 294 -3.71 4.45 -1.91
N GLU A 295 -2.50 4.33 -2.43
CA GLU A 295 -1.87 5.13 -3.48
C GLU A 295 -2.22 4.73 -4.92
N HIS A 296 -3.21 3.85 -5.12
CA HIS A 296 -3.68 3.50 -6.48
C HIS A 296 -4.10 4.70 -7.35
N PRO A 297 -4.58 5.82 -6.78
CA PRO A 297 -5.02 6.96 -7.58
C PRO A 297 -3.93 7.60 -8.46
N VAL A 298 -2.65 7.56 -8.05
CA VAL A 298 -1.59 8.13 -8.91
C VAL A 298 -1.38 7.29 -10.18
N THR A 299 -1.52 5.96 -10.07
CA THR A 299 -1.49 5.05 -11.22
C THR A 299 -2.71 5.28 -12.12
N GLU A 300 -3.91 5.39 -11.54
CA GLU A 300 -5.13 5.70 -12.29
C GLU A 300 -4.99 7.00 -13.08
N ALA A 301 -4.40 8.03 -12.47
CA ALA A 301 -4.27 9.35 -13.07
C ALA A 301 -3.36 9.35 -14.31
N ILE A 302 -2.23 8.62 -14.27
CA ILE A 302 -1.28 8.61 -15.38
C ILE A 302 -1.65 7.65 -16.51
N PHE A 303 -2.50 6.63 -16.25
CA PHE A 303 -2.95 5.68 -17.26
C PHE A 303 -4.39 5.93 -17.75
N GLY A 304 -5.16 6.75 -17.05
CA GLY A 304 -6.56 6.99 -17.39
C GLY A 304 -7.46 5.76 -17.19
N VAL A 305 -7.14 4.91 -16.20
CA VAL A 305 -7.89 3.69 -15.88
C VAL A 305 -8.55 3.79 -14.52
N ASP A 306 -9.62 3.03 -14.29
CA ASP A 306 -10.27 2.87 -12.99
C ASP A 306 -10.02 1.45 -12.47
N LEU A 307 -9.10 1.31 -11.52
CA LEU A 307 -8.70 0.01 -10.98
C LEU A 307 -9.81 -0.66 -10.15
N VAL A 308 -10.64 0.11 -9.46
CA VAL A 308 -11.77 -0.43 -8.70
C VAL A 308 -12.84 -0.98 -9.64
N ARG A 309 -13.15 -0.25 -10.70
CA ARG A 309 -14.04 -0.72 -11.76
C ARG A 309 -13.52 -2.01 -12.40
N GLU A 310 -12.22 -2.08 -12.67
CA GLU A 310 -11.60 -3.25 -13.27
C GLU A 310 -11.62 -4.46 -12.30
N GLN A 311 -11.42 -4.26 -10.99
CA GLN A 311 -11.59 -5.31 -9.98
C GLN A 311 -13.00 -5.90 -10.04
N ILE A 312 -14.03 -5.06 -10.09
CA ILE A 312 -15.43 -5.50 -10.15
C ILE A 312 -15.72 -6.25 -11.46
N ARG A 313 -15.18 -5.78 -12.59
CA ARG A 313 -15.33 -6.42 -13.91
C ARG A 313 -14.73 -7.82 -13.92
N VAL A 314 -13.48 -7.96 -13.49
CA VAL A 314 -12.78 -9.24 -13.47
C VAL A 314 -13.43 -10.21 -12.48
N ALA A 315 -13.84 -9.75 -11.30
CA ALA A 315 -14.60 -10.56 -10.35
C ALA A 315 -15.97 -11.00 -10.88
N SER A 316 -16.55 -10.24 -11.82
CA SER A 316 -17.77 -10.63 -12.55
C SER A 316 -17.50 -11.64 -13.69
N GLY A 317 -16.26 -12.12 -13.85
CA GLY A 317 -15.88 -13.10 -14.88
C GLY A 317 -15.56 -12.48 -16.25
N LEU A 318 -15.57 -11.15 -16.39
CA LEU A 318 -15.21 -10.43 -17.61
C LEU A 318 -13.68 -10.41 -17.80
N PRO A 319 -13.18 -10.36 -19.06
CA PRO A 319 -11.76 -10.18 -19.32
C PRO A 319 -11.30 -8.78 -18.91
N LEU A 320 -9.98 -8.59 -18.83
CA LEU A 320 -9.38 -7.26 -18.71
C LEU A 320 -9.90 -6.35 -19.83
N SER A 321 -10.19 -5.08 -19.50
CA SER A 321 -10.71 -4.11 -20.45
C SER A 321 -9.62 -3.44 -21.29
N PHE A 322 -8.35 -3.75 -21.04
CA PHE A 322 -7.18 -3.22 -21.72
C PHE A 322 -6.10 -4.30 -21.91
N GLU A 323 -5.29 -4.12 -22.93
CA GLU A 323 -4.07 -4.87 -23.18
C GLU A 323 -2.85 -4.08 -22.67
N GLN A 324 -1.67 -4.74 -22.57
CA GLN A 324 -0.45 -4.04 -22.14
C GLN A 324 -0.10 -2.87 -23.07
N ASP A 325 -0.30 -3.03 -24.37
CA ASP A 325 0.01 -2.01 -25.37
C ASP A 325 -0.91 -0.79 -25.34
N ASP A 326 -2.08 -0.89 -24.70
CA ASP A 326 -3.01 0.21 -24.49
C ASP A 326 -2.57 1.13 -23.33
N LEU A 327 -1.77 0.58 -22.41
CA LEU A 327 -1.34 1.25 -21.18
C LEU A 327 -0.13 2.15 -21.46
N LYS A 328 -0.38 3.43 -21.67
CA LYS A 328 0.66 4.45 -21.91
C LYS A 328 0.60 5.52 -20.85
N ILE A 329 1.77 5.83 -20.31
CA ILE A 329 1.91 6.90 -19.31
C ILE A 329 1.61 8.26 -19.94
N ASN A 330 0.74 9.03 -19.29
CA ASN A 330 0.42 10.39 -19.65
C ASN A 330 0.66 11.30 -18.43
N GLY A 331 1.71 12.09 -18.49
CA GLY A 331 2.04 13.06 -17.46
C GLY A 331 2.64 12.45 -16.18
N HIS A 332 2.42 13.13 -15.07
CA HIS A 332 2.93 12.78 -13.75
C HIS A 332 1.87 13.06 -12.68
N SER A 333 1.76 12.18 -11.70
CA SER A 333 0.79 12.31 -10.61
C SER A 333 1.46 12.18 -9.25
N ILE A 334 0.98 12.96 -8.28
CA ILE A 334 1.44 12.93 -6.89
C ILE A 334 0.22 12.81 -5.98
N GLU A 335 0.32 11.93 -4.99
CA GLU A 335 -0.65 11.79 -3.90
C GLU A 335 0.01 12.17 -2.58
N VAL A 336 -0.74 12.85 -1.70
CA VAL A 336 -0.34 13.05 -0.30
C VAL A 336 -1.46 12.61 0.62
N ARG A 337 -1.10 11.94 1.73
CA ARG A 337 -2.06 11.38 2.70
C ARG A 337 -2.37 12.40 3.79
N LEU A 338 -3.62 12.83 3.85
CA LEU A 338 -4.11 13.67 4.94
C LEU A 338 -4.52 12.81 6.13
N ASN A 339 -3.80 12.96 7.23
CA ASN A 339 -4.09 12.27 8.48
C ASN A 339 -4.57 13.28 9.54
N ALA A 340 -5.52 12.87 10.37
CA ALA A 340 -5.95 13.58 11.57
C ALA A 340 -4.89 13.42 12.67
N GLU A 341 -3.78 14.13 12.53
CA GLU A 341 -2.59 14.01 13.38
C GLU A 341 -1.96 15.37 13.63
N LYS A 342 -1.47 15.58 14.85
CA LYS A 342 -0.80 16.80 15.28
C LYS A 342 0.70 16.70 15.11
N LEU A 343 1.28 17.63 14.35
CA LEU A 343 2.72 17.79 14.23
C LEU A 343 3.33 18.44 15.48
N PRO A 344 4.61 18.20 15.81
CA PRO A 344 5.57 17.35 15.10
C PRO A 344 5.55 15.87 15.56
N ASN A 345 4.81 15.52 16.58
CA ASN A 345 4.83 14.18 17.19
C ASN A 345 3.90 13.18 16.50
N PHE A 346 3.02 13.66 15.59
CA PHE A 346 2.02 12.86 14.86
C PHE A 346 1.06 12.11 15.79
N SER A 347 0.71 12.73 16.92
CA SER A 347 -0.33 12.18 17.78
C SER A 347 -1.70 12.29 17.12
N PRO A 348 -2.57 11.26 17.27
CA PRO A 348 -3.93 11.32 16.73
C PRO A 348 -4.70 12.55 17.19
N SER A 349 -5.45 13.17 16.28
CA SER A 349 -6.29 14.34 16.54
C SER A 349 -7.73 14.08 16.08
N PRO A 350 -8.46 13.13 16.72
CA PRO A 350 -9.86 12.93 16.42
C PRO A 350 -10.67 14.14 16.88
N GLY A 351 -11.77 14.43 16.20
CA GLY A 351 -12.60 15.59 16.56
C GLY A 351 -13.68 15.90 15.55
N LYS A 352 -14.33 17.03 15.74
CA LYS A 352 -15.39 17.51 14.84
C LYS A 352 -14.81 18.47 13.82
N ILE A 353 -15.05 18.20 12.54
CA ILE A 353 -14.73 19.10 11.43
C ILE A 353 -15.66 20.31 11.52
N THR A 354 -15.11 21.51 11.65
CA THR A 354 -15.87 22.75 11.71
C THR A 354 -15.99 23.44 10.37
N ALA A 355 -14.97 23.27 9.49
CA ALA A 355 -15.01 23.69 8.11
C ALA A 355 -14.19 22.73 7.24
N TYR A 356 -14.70 22.41 6.06
CA TYR A 356 -14.01 21.60 5.06
C TYR A 356 -14.19 22.21 3.67
N HIS A 357 -13.09 22.49 2.99
CA HIS A 357 -13.10 22.88 1.58
C HIS A 357 -12.08 22.05 0.81
N ALA A 358 -12.56 21.28 -0.15
CA ALA A 358 -11.72 20.49 -1.04
C ALA A 358 -11.22 21.38 -2.20
N PRO A 359 -9.91 21.37 -2.51
CA PRO A 359 -9.38 22.10 -3.66
C PRO A 359 -9.94 21.55 -4.97
N GLY A 360 -10.04 22.41 -5.96
CA GLY A 360 -10.58 22.07 -7.27
C GLY A 360 -9.64 22.40 -8.43
N GLY A 361 -10.21 22.38 -9.63
CA GLY A 361 -9.53 22.72 -10.88
C GLY A 361 -8.92 21.50 -11.60
N LEU A 362 -8.37 21.79 -12.79
CA LEU A 362 -7.81 20.76 -13.67
C LEU A 362 -6.73 19.95 -12.97
N GLY A 363 -6.82 18.61 -13.07
CA GLY A 363 -5.84 17.69 -12.53
C GLY A 363 -5.75 17.67 -11.01
N VAL A 364 -6.84 18.01 -10.30
CA VAL A 364 -6.96 17.88 -8.84
C VAL A 364 -8.08 16.91 -8.51
N ARG A 365 -7.76 15.90 -7.71
CA ARG A 365 -8.69 14.91 -7.17
C ARG A 365 -8.53 14.85 -5.65
N VAL A 366 -9.64 14.77 -4.94
CA VAL A 366 -9.65 14.53 -3.49
C VAL A 366 -10.48 13.28 -3.21
N ASP A 367 -9.83 12.26 -2.66
CA ASP A 367 -10.51 11.08 -2.14
C ASP A 367 -10.65 11.23 -0.62
N SER A 368 -11.82 11.59 -0.17
CA SER A 368 -12.13 11.85 1.25
C SER A 368 -13.60 11.59 1.54
N ALA A 369 -13.90 11.22 2.78
CA ALA A 369 -15.24 11.12 3.30
C ALA A 369 -15.62 12.26 4.25
N LEU A 370 -14.81 13.33 4.30
CA LEU A 370 -15.03 14.49 5.14
C LEU A 370 -16.19 15.37 4.63
N TYR A 371 -16.84 16.02 5.58
CA TYR A 371 -17.82 17.08 5.35
C TYR A 371 -17.96 17.94 6.61
N ASP A 372 -18.53 19.15 6.47
CA ASP A 372 -18.77 20.06 7.61
C ASP A 372 -19.65 19.41 8.67
N GLY A 373 -19.16 19.40 9.89
CA GLY A 373 -19.86 18.79 11.02
C GLY A 373 -19.56 17.30 11.26
N TYR A 374 -18.83 16.63 10.36
CA TYR A 374 -18.43 15.24 10.57
C TYR A 374 -17.52 15.09 11.80
N LYS A 375 -17.78 14.05 12.60
CA LYS A 375 -16.96 13.72 13.75
C LYS A 375 -16.07 12.52 13.44
N ILE A 376 -14.76 12.75 13.37
CA ILE A 376 -13.76 11.70 13.17
C ILE A 376 -13.70 10.85 14.44
N PRO A 377 -14.00 9.54 14.35
CA PRO A 377 -13.97 8.64 15.49
C PRO A 377 -12.52 8.29 15.88
N PRO A 378 -12.22 8.10 17.18
CA PRO A 378 -10.87 7.78 17.64
C PRO A 378 -10.51 6.29 17.57
N TYR A 379 -11.31 5.47 16.92
CA TYR A 379 -11.20 4.00 16.97
C TYR A 379 -10.44 3.40 15.79
N TYR A 380 -10.19 4.18 14.74
CA TYR A 380 -9.66 3.70 13.46
C TYR A 380 -8.42 4.47 13.06
N ASP A 381 -7.83 4.09 11.91
CA ASP A 381 -6.68 4.79 11.34
C ASP A 381 -6.96 6.29 11.17
N SER A 382 -5.90 7.08 11.29
CA SER A 382 -5.96 8.55 11.23
C SER A 382 -6.15 9.10 9.82
N LEU A 383 -6.09 8.27 8.76
CA LEU A 383 -6.27 8.70 7.37
C LEU A 383 -7.69 9.24 7.14
N ILE A 384 -7.80 10.52 6.78
CA ILE A 384 -9.06 11.23 6.55
C ILE A 384 -9.29 11.63 5.10
N GLY A 385 -8.25 11.54 4.29
CA GLY A 385 -8.34 11.83 2.87
C GLY A 385 -7.00 11.78 2.17
N LYS A 386 -7.05 11.83 0.85
CA LYS A 386 -5.91 11.87 -0.05
C LYS A 386 -6.10 13.02 -1.01
N LEU A 387 -5.08 13.85 -1.18
CA LEU A 387 -5.03 14.86 -2.22
C LEU A 387 -4.14 14.32 -3.34
N ILE A 388 -4.71 14.18 -4.51
CA ILE A 388 -4.05 13.69 -5.71
C ILE A 388 -4.01 14.80 -6.75
N VAL A 389 -2.86 15.01 -7.35
CA VAL A 389 -2.69 15.96 -8.45
C VAL A 389 -2.09 15.25 -9.67
N HIS A 390 -2.43 15.73 -10.85
CA HIS A 390 -1.89 15.25 -12.12
C HIS A 390 -1.45 16.43 -12.98
N GLY A 391 -0.25 16.41 -13.53
CA GLY A 391 0.34 17.41 -14.42
C GLY A 391 0.87 16.77 -15.70
N ARG A 392 1.22 17.58 -16.71
CA ARG A 392 1.88 17.11 -17.95
C ARG A 392 3.25 16.51 -17.68
N ASP A 393 3.88 16.99 -16.62
CA ASP A 393 5.19 16.60 -16.12
C ASP A 393 5.24 16.77 -14.60
N ARG A 394 6.37 16.39 -13.99
CA ARG A 394 6.55 16.45 -12.55
C ARG A 394 6.52 17.88 -11.99
N ASP A 395 7.09 18.83 -12.71
CA ASP A 395 7.14 20.23 -12.28
C ASP A 395 5.73 20.84 -12.24
N GLU A 396 4.90 20.58 -13.25
CA GLU A 396 3.50 20.98 -13.23
C GLU A 396 2.70 20.29 -12.12
N ALA A 397 2.95 18.99 -11.85
CA ALA A 397 2.31 18.28 -10.75
C ALA A 397 2.69 18.88 -9.39
N ILE A 398 3.97 19.21 -9.15
CA ILE A 398 4.44 19.90 -7.93
C ILE A 398 3.80 21.29 -7.78
N ALA A 399 3.79 22.08 -8.84
CA ALA A 399 3.15 23.41 -8.82
C ALA A 399 1.64 23.30 -8.52
N ARG A 400 0.98 22.29 -9.10
CA ARG A 400 -0.44 22.02 -8.86
C ARG A 400 -0.71 21.57 -7.44
N LEU A 401 0.17 20.71 -6.88
CA LEU A 401 0.08 20.30 -5.49
C LEU A 401 0.24 21.48 -4.54
N SER A 402 1.24 22.33 -4.76
CA SER A 402 1.45 23.55 -3.96
C SER A 402 0.22 24.46 -3.94
N ARG A 403 -0.40 24.69 -5.09
CA ARG A 403 -1.64 25.46 -5.19
C ARG A 403 -2.78 24.77 -4.43
N ALA A 404 -2.97 23.48 -4.66
CA ALA A 404 -4.08 22.73 -4.06
C ALA A 404 -3.96 22.63 -2.53
N LEU A 405 -2.74 22.48 -2.00
CA LEU A 405 -2.49 22.53 -0.55
C LEU A 405 -2.85 23.89 0.07
N GLY A 406 -2.60 24.99 -0.64
CA GLY A 406 -2.98 26.34 -0.19
C GLY A 406 -4.49 26.61 -0.22
N GLU A 407 -5.24 25.83 -0.98
CA GLU A 407 -6.70 25.94 -1.12
C GLU A 407 -7.46 25.00 -0.16
N LEU A 408 -6.83 23.90 0.26
CA LEU A 408 -7.43 22.88 1.11
C LEU A 408 -7.65 23.42 2.53
N ILE A 409 -8.89 23.37 3.02
CA ILE A 409 -9.26 23.75 4.39
C ILE A 409 -9.78 22.51 5.13
N VAL A 410 -9.22 22.24 6.29
CA VAL A 410 -9.70 21.23 7.25
C VAL A 410 -9.56 21.80 8.65
N ASP A 411 -10.63 22.40 9.18
CA ASP A 411 -10.64 23.04 10.49
C ASP A 411 -11.37 22.19 11.53
N GLY A 412 -11.03 22.42 12.79
CA GLY A 412 -11.60 21.75 13.95
C GLY A 412 -10.75 20.61 14.52
N ILE A 413 -9.72 20.18 13.78
CA ILE A 413 -8.72 19.18 14.18
C ILE A 413 -7.33 19.57 13.68
N ASP A 414 -6.30 18.97 14.26
CA ASP A 414 -4.96 19.02 13.66
C ASP A 414 -4.82 17.99 12.54
N THR A 415 -4.08 18.34 11.49
CA THR A 415 -3.83 17.47 10.34
C THR A 415 -2.37 17.50 9.90
N THR A 416 -1.99 16.55 9.04
CA THR A 416 -0.67 16.52 8.38
C THR A 416 -0.52 17.54 7.25
N LEU A 417 -1.51 18.38 6.96
CA LEU A 417 -1.46 19.40 5.90
C LEU A 417 -0.21 20.31 5.98
N PRO A 418 0.21 20.84 7.16
CA PRO A 418 1.43 21.65 7.24
C PRO A 418 2.71 20.92 6.84
N LEU A 419 2.78 19.59 7.03
CA LEU A 419 3.90 18.78 6.56
C LEU A 419 4.03 18.86 5.04
N PHE A 420 2.95 18.68 4.32
CA PHE A 420 2.97 18.69 2.85
C PHE A 420 3.24 20.08 2.28
N THR A 421 2.75 21.12 2.93
CA THR A 421 3.08 22.52 2.58
C THR A 421 4.58 22.80 2.73
N ALA A 422 5.24 22.18 3.69
CA ALA A 422 6.69 22.28 3.85
C ALA A 422 7.43 21.39 2.84
N LEU A 423 6.98 20.14 2.64
CA LEU A 423 7.63 19.18 1.73
C LEU A 423 7.62 19.63 0.28
N VAL A 424 6.52 20.21 -0.21
CA VAL A 424 6.40 20.67 -1.60
C VAL A 424 7.40 21.79 -1.93
N ASN A 425 7.90 22.49 -0.92
CA ASN A 425 8.91 23.54 -1.04
C ASN A 425 10.35 23.06 -0.71
N ALA A 426 10.53 21.81 -0.27
CA ALA A 426 11.84 21.25 0.03
C ALA A 426 12.61 20.98 -1.27
N GLU A 427 13.83 21.49 -1.39
CA GLU A 427 14.67 21.40 -2.60
C GLU A 427 14.89 19.94 -3.04
N ASP A 428 15.19 19.06 -2.09
CA ASP A 428 15.41 17.64 -2.38
C ASP A 428 14.13 16.96 -2.91
N VAL A 429 12.95 17.32 -2.38
CA VAL A 429 11.67 16.80 -2.87
C VAL A 429 11.38 17.31 -4.28
N GLN A 430 11.62 18.60 -4.55
CA GLN A 430 11.46 19.18 -5.88
C GLN A 430 12.38 18.51 -6.91
N LYS A 431 13.62 18.17 -6.52
CA LYS A 431 14.61 17.51 -7.39
C LYS A 431 14.45 15.98 -7.46
N GLY A 432 13.57 15.39 -6.64
CA GLY A 432 13.46 13.93 -6.55
C GLY A 432 14.63 13.26 -5.82
N ASN A 433 15.38 14.01 -5.03
CA ASN A 433 16.60 13.59 -4.31
C ASN A 433 16.29 13.11 -2.90
N TYR A 434 15.58 12.00 -2.76
CA TYR A 434 15.23 11.41 -1.47
C TYR A 434 15.30 9.88 -1.54
N ASN A 435 15.34 9.25 -0.38
CA ASN A 435 15.29 7.81 -0.18
C ASN A 435 14.41 7.51 1.04
N ILE A 436 14.26 6.24 1.42
CA ILE A 436 13.39 5.84 2.54
C ILE A 436 13.76 6.43 3.91
N HIS A 437 14.97 6.94 4.08
CA HIS A 437 15.46 7.53 5.34
C HIS A 437 15.36 9.06 5.34
N TRP A 438 15.18 9.68 4.17
CA TRP A 438 15.28 11.12 4.00
C TRP A 438 14.28 11.89 4.87
N LEU A 439 13.01 11.48 4.88
CA LEU A 439 11.96 12.20 5.59
C LEU A 439 12.19 12.23 7.10
N GLU A 440 12.63 11.13 7.71
CA GLU A 440 12.92 11.09 9.15
C GLU A 440 14.06 12.04 9.51
N HIS A 441 15.15 12.06 8.74
CA HIS A 441 16.23 12.99 8.93
C HIS A 441 15.80 14.46 8.75
N TRP A 442 15.00 14.72 7.71
CA TRP A 442 14.49 16.06 7.45
C TRP A 442 13.54 16.55 8.57
N LEU A 443 12.67 15.71 9.08
CA LEU A 443 11.79 16.02 10.21
C LEU A 443 12.59 16.32 11.48
N GLU A 444 13.63 15.55 11.75
CA GLU A 444 14.54 15.82 12.87
C GLU A 444 15.22 17.19 12.77
N GLN A 445 15.61 17.61 11.59
CA GLN A 445 16.24 18.92 11.39
C GLN A 445 15.23 20.07 11.45
N THR A 446 14.03 19.86 10.91
CA THR A 446 13.00 20.90 10.79
C THR A 446 12.29 21.19 12.12
N TYR A 447 12.07 20.18 12.97
CA TYR A 447 11.31 20.28 14.21
C TYR A 447 12.13 20.07 15.48
N LYS A 448 13.46 20.12 15.41
CA LYS A 448 14.38 20.01 16.57
C LYS A 448 14.47 21.27 17.43
N ASN A 449 13.66 22.31 17.18
CA ASN A 449 13.65 23.55 17.98
C ASN A 449 12.47 23.61 18.96
#